data_73a5b9ca537b4cf1b0e4338be44acf77
#
_entry.id   73a5b9ca537b4cf1b0e4338be44acf77
#
_cell.length_a   1.000
_cell.length_b   1.000
_cell.length_c   1.000
_cell.angle_alpha   90.00
_cell.angle_beta   90.00
_cell.angle_gamma   90.00
#
_symmetry.space_group_name_H-M   'P 1'
#
loop_
_entity.id
_entity.type
_entity.pdbx_description
1 polymer ?
#
loop_
_entity_poly.entity_id
_entity_poly.type
_entity_poly.pdbx_seq_one_letter_code
_entity_poly.pdbx_strand_id
1 'polypeptide(L)'
;RYAAYEKAYPKEAAELARRLAGDLPENWDEVVMDAVCAAEEAQETVATRKASQKALNALAPALPELLGGSADLTGSNLTNWKDVKSLNTGDFHARHISYGVREFGMSAILNGIALFGGFIPYGATFLTFSDYSRNALRMSALMNLRAINVFTHDSIGLGEDGPTHQSVEHIPSLRLIPGMDVWRPADTVETVVAWASAIERRDGASCLIFSRQNLPFVDRDEVDADAIAMGGYVAAEAPLGKGEAQVILLATGSEVGLAMEARAKLAALNIQARVVSMPCTSRFDRQTKEYRESILTPGTPVLAMEA
;
A
#
# COMPACT_ATOMS: atom_id res chain seq x y z
N ARG A 1 -7.57 -10.37 -37.88
CA ARG A 1 -7.67 -8.95 -37.50
C ARG A 1 -6.44 -8.49 -36.72
N TYR A 2 -5.98 -9.24 -35.68
CA TYR A 2 -4.81 -8.85 -34.89
C TYR A 2 -3.53 -8.69 -35.74
N ALA A 3 -3.18 -9.65 -36.61
CA ALA A 3 -2.00 -9.57 -37.47
C ALA A 3 -1.99 -8.34 -38.42
N ALA A 4 -3.16 -7.87 -38.83
CA ALA A 4 -3.26 -6.64 -39.65
C ALA A 4 -3.02 -5.37 -38.79
N TYR A 5 -3.51 -5.38 -37.54
CA TYR A 5 -3.26 -4.32 -36.56
C TYR A 5 -1.77 -4.25 -36.19
N GLU A 6 -1.16 -5.38 -35.87
CA GLU A 6 0.26 -5.51 -35.52
C GLU A 6 1.18 -5.02 -36.66
N LYS A 7 0.81 -5.32 -37.88
CA LYS A 7 1.57 -4.82 -39.08
C LYS A 7 1.42 -3.32 -39.23
N ALA A 8 0.23 -2.74 -38.95
CA ALA A 8 -0.04 -1.33 -39.16
C ALA A 8 0.46 -0.47 -37.97
N TYR A 9 0.44 -1.01 -36.76
CA TYR A 9 0.73 -0.33 -35.50
C TYR A 9 1.60 -1.22 -34.58
N PRO A 10 2.87 -1.49 -34.95
CA PRO A 10 3.70 -2.48 -34.25
C PRO A 10 4.00 -2.09 -32.78
N LYS A 11 4.19 -0.82 -32.50
CA LYS A 11 4.46 -0.34 -31.13
C LYS A 11 3.23 -0.49 -30.23
N GLU A 12 2.08 -0.07 -30.72
CA GLU A 12 0.80 -0.17 -30.00
C GLU A 12 0.39 -1.63 -29.82
N ALA A 13 0.69 -2.48 -30.77
CA ALA A 13 0.42 -3.92 -30.67
C ALA A 13 1.32 -4.60 -29.64
N ALA A 14 2.60 -4.23 -29.56
CA ALA A 14 3.52 -4.72 -28.54
C ALA A 14 3.08 -4.25 -27.15
N GLU A 15 2.70 -2.98 -26.99
CA GLU A 15 2.19 -2.44 -25.74
C GLU A 15 0.87 -3.12 -25.30
N LEU A 16 -0.04 -3.37 -26.22
CA LEU A 16 -1.24 -4.13 -25.97
C LEU A 16 -0.94 -5.56 -25.50
N ALA A 17 0.01 -6.23 -26.16
CA ALA A 17 0.44 -7.58 -25.76
C ALA A 17 1.04 -7.60 -24.36
N ARG A 18 1.91 -6.64 -24.02
CA ARG A 18 2.50 -6.47 -22.68
C ARG A 18 1.40 -6.33 -21.62
N ARG A 19 0.45 -5.42 -21.84
CA ARG A 19 -0.65 -5.18 -20.88
C ARG A 19 -1.56 -6.40 -20.72
N LEU A 20 -1.90 -7.09 -21.80
CA LEU A 20 -2.72 -8.30 -21.75
C LEU A 20 -2.01 -9.47 -21.06
N ALA A 21 -0.68 -9.54 -21.18
CA ALA A 21 0.14 -10.48 -20.43
C ALA A 21 0.24 -10.11 -18.94
N GLY A 22 -0.13 -8.87 -18.58
CA GLY A 22 -0.01 -8.32 -17.24
C GLY A 22 1.42 -7.95 -16.86
N ASP A 23 2.32 -7.86 -17.84
CA ASP A 23 3.71 -7.48 -17.62
C ASP A 23 3.84 -5.97 -17.34
N LEU A 24 4.76 -5.60 -16.47
CA LEU A 24 5.10 -4.21 -16.19
C LEU A 24 6.12 -3.68 -17.21
N PRO A 25 6.29 -2.36 -17.35
CA PRO A 25 7.32 -1.78 -18.20
C PRO A 25 8.73 -2.29 -17.84
N GLU A 26 9.62 -2.41 -18.82
CA GLU A 26 11.00 -2.90 -18.61
C GLU A 26 11.79 -2.08 -17.57
N ASN A 27 11.50 -0.77 -17.47
CA ASN A 27 12.15 0.12 -16.52
C ASN A 27 11.37 0.27 -15.20
N TRP A 28 10.45 -0.65 -14.89
CA TRP A 28 9.60 -0.54 -13.70
C TRP A 28 10.40 -0.48 -12.39
N ASP A 29 11.39 -1.35 -12.23
CA ASP A 29 12.23 -1.42 -11.03
C ASP A 29 13.02 -0.10 -10.82
N GLU A 30 13.50 0.52 -11.91
CA GLU A 30 14.17 1.83 -11.87
C GLU A 30 13.20 2.93 -11.40
N VAL A 31 11.97 2.96 -11.94
CA VAL A 31 10.92 3.92 -11.53
C VAL A 31 10.57 3.79 -10.05
N VAL A 32 10.46 2.56 -9.56
CA VAL A 32 10.19 2.30 -8.13
C VAL A 32 11.37 2.76 -7.27
N MET A 33 12.59 2.41 -7.66
CA MET A 33 13.79 2.79 -6.90
C MET A 33 13.98 4.30 -6.87
N ASP A 34 13.78 5.01 -7.97
CA ASP A 34 13.82 6.47 -8.01
C ASP A 34 12.80 7.10 -7.07
N ALA A 35 11.59 6.53 -7.01
CA ALA A 35 10.54 7.00 -6.09
C ALA A 35 10.88 6.73 -4.62
N VAL A 36 11.51 5.59 -4.31
CA VAL A 36 12.01 5.25 -2.96
C VAL A 36 13.13 6.21 -2.56
N CYS A 37 14.13 6.42 -3.41
CA CYS A 37 15.24 7.35 -3.14
C CYS A 37 14.73 8.78 -2.92
N ALA A 38 13.79 9.26 -3.74
CA ALA A 38 13.21 10.58 -3.57
C ALA A 38 12.42 10.72 -2.25
N ALA A 39 11.74 9.66 -1.81
CA ALA A 39 11.04 9.63 -0.52
C ALA A 39 12.03 9.65 0.66
N GLU A 40 13.13 8.90 0.54
CA GLU A 40 14.21 8.85 1.53
C GLU A 40 14.95 10.19 1.66
N GLU A 41 15.28 10.82 0.54
CA GLU A 41 15.95 12.14 0.55
C GLU A 41 15.06 13.23 1.15
N ALA A 42 13.75 13.17 0.92
CA ALA A 42 12.81 14.18 1.38
C ALA A 42 12.53 14.13 2.88
N GLN A 43 12.56 12.96 3.52
CA GLN A 43 12.33 12.72 4.96
C GLN A 43 11.12 13.46 5.54
N GLU A 44 10.00 13.43 4.81
CA GLU A 44 8.86 14.29 5.12
C GLU A 44 7.97 13.77 6.24
N THR A 45 7.55 14.66 7.13
CA THR A 45 6.45 14.43 8.08
C THR A 45 5.13 14.75 7.39
N VAL A 46 4.44 13.73 6.88
CA VAL A 46 3.18 13.87 6.13
C VAL A 46 2.20 12.74 6.44
N ALA A 47 0.91 12.98 6.19
CA ALA A 47 -0.08 11.90 6.20
C ALA A 47 0.22 10.88 5.10
N THR A 48 0.10 9.57 5.40
CA THR A 48 0.41 8.55 4.39
C THR A 48 -0.55 8.58 3.20
N ARG A 49 -1.78 9.14 3.32
CA ARG A 49 -2.62 9.47 2.15
C ARG A 49 -1.94 10.48 1.22
N LYS A 50 -1.17 11.45 1.76
CA LYS A 50 -0.41 12.41 0.96
C LYS A 50 0.84 11.76 0.36
N ALA A 51 1.49 10.88 1.12
CA ALA A 51 2.56 10.03 0.61
C ALA A 51 2.07 9.16 -0.56
N SER A 52 0.85 8.59 -0.45
CA SER A 52 0.19 7.84 -1.53
C SER A 52 -0.01 8.69 -2.80
N GLN A 53 -0.43 9.95 -2.67
CA GLN A 53 -0.52 10.85 -3.84
C GLN A 53 0.86 11.10 -4.47
N LYS A 54 1.91 11.24 -3.67
CA LYS A 54 3.28 11.39 -4.16
C LYS A 54 3.76 10.13 -4.88
N ALA A 55 3.49 8.94 -4.32
CA ALA A 55 3.76 7.68 -4.98
C ALA A 55 3.02 7.57 -6.33
N LEU A 56 1.74 7.92 -6.39
CA LEU A 56 0.98 7.98 -7.65
C LEU A 56 1.59 8.97 -8.65
N ASN A 57 2.08 10.14 -8.20
CA ASN A 57 2.76 11.10 -9.08
C ASN A 57 4.04 10.53 -9.69
N ALA A 58 4.76 9.68 -8.98
CA ALA A 58 6.00 9.05 -9.45
C ALA A 58 5.72 7.83 -10.34
N LEU A 59 4.83 6.94 -9.92
CA LEU A 59 4.61 5.63 -10.54
C LEU A 59 3.63 5.68 -11.73
N ALA A 60 2.53 6.45 -11.63
CA ALA A 60 1.47 6.45 -12.64
C ALA A 60 1.88 6.93 -14.05
N PRO A 61 2.86 7.84 -14.24
CA PRO A 61 3.35 8.18 -15.56
C PRO A 61 3.94 7.02 -16.34
N ALA A 62 4.61 6.07 -15.66
CA ALA A 62 5.19 4.88 -16.27
C ALA A 62 4.14 3.77 -16.58
N LEU A 63 2.94 3.87 -16.01
CA LEU A 63 1.89 2.86 -16.10
C LEU A 63 0.63 3.39 -16.79
N PRO A 64 0.60 3.46 -18.12
CA PRO A 64 -0.59 3.92 -18.84
C PRO A 64 -1.84 3.04 -18.63
N GLU A 65 -1.67 1.81 -18.16
CA GLU A 65 -2.74 0.89 -17.76
C GLU A 65 -3.29 1.11 -16.34
N LEU A 66 -2.66 1.94 -15.51
CA LEU A 66 -3.20 2.26 -14.19
C LEU A 66 -4.45 3.13 -14.32
N LEU A 67 -5.58 2.62 -13.85
CA LEU A 67 -6.91 3.23 -14.02
C LEU A 67 -7.69 3.17 -12.71
N GLY A 68 -8.13 4.33 -12.20
CA GLY A 68 -8.90 4.32 -10.96
C GLY A 68 -9.35 5.69 -10.49
N GLY A 69 -9.74 5.79 -9.21
CA GLY A 69 -10.26 7.02 -8.61
C GLY A 69 -10.89 6.76 -7.26
N SER A 70 -11.94 7.52 -6.91
CA SER A 70 -12.58 7.44 -5.60
C SER A 70 -14.11 7.42 -5.68
N ALA A 71 -14.73 6.88 -4.63
CA ALA A 71 -16.16 6.96 -4.39
C ALA A 71 -16.54 8.35 -3.83
N ASP A 72 -16.44 9.36 -4.68
CA ASP A 72 -16.72 10.79 -4.40
C ASP A 72 -15.85 11.45 -3.32
N LEU A 73 -14.70 10.88 -3.03
CA LEU A 73 -13.76 11.30 -1.98
C LEU A 73 -12.36 11.64 -2.51
N THR A 74 -12.21 11.94 -3.81
CA THR A 74 -10.90 12.19 -4.44
C THR A 74 -10.08 13.24 -3.70
N GLY A 75 -10.69 14.34 -3.27
CA GLY A 75 -10.01 15.40 -2.53
C GLY A 75 -9.55 15.00 -1.13
N SER A 76 -10.21 14.02 -0.51
CA SER A 76 -9.87 13.49 0.81
C SER A 76 -8.94 12.29 0.74
N ASN A 77 -9.16 11.38 -0.21
CA ASN A 77 -8.31 10.21 -0.42
C ASN A 77 -7.01 10.53 -1.16
N LEU A 78 -6.94 11.67 -1.87
CA LEU A 78 -5.79 12.11 -2.65
C LEU A 78 -5.37 11.07 -3.71
N THR A 79 -6.34 10.54 -4.44
CA THR A 79 -6.17 9.47 -5.44
C THR A 79 -5.99 9.94 -6.87
N ASN A 80 -5.90 11.24 -7.07
CA ASN A 80 -5.48 11.85 -8.32
C ASN A 80 -3.98 12.18 -8.29
N TRP A 81 -3.36 12.14 -9.45
CA TRP A 81 -1.98 12.61 -9.65
C TRP A 81 -1.96 13.80 -10.61
N LYS A 82 -0.80 14.43 -10.75
CA LYS A 82 -0.60 15.60 -11.59
C LYS A 82 -0.99 15.28 -13.05
N ASP A 83 -1.77 16.17 -13.65
CA ASP A 83 -2.21 16.10 -15.04
C ASP A 83 -3.13 14.91 -15.40
N VAL A 84 -3.56 14.11 -14.42
CA VAL A 84 -4.55 13.06 -14.68
C VAL A 84 -5.88 13.68 -15.08
N LYS A 85 -6.47 13.15 -16.16
CA LYS A 85 -7.79 13.57 -16.64
C LYS A 85 -8.87 12.65 -16.14
N SER A 86 -10.03 13.22 -15.79
CA SER A 86 -11.23 12.46 -15.48
C SER A 86 -11.86 11.86 -16.72
N LEU A 87 -12.25 10.59 -16.62
CA LEU A 87 -12.92 9.86 -17.68
C LEU A 87 -14.26 10.51 -18.02
N ASN A 88 -14.41 10.90 -19.26
CA ASN A 88 -15.59 11.54 -19.80
C ASN A 88 -15.99 10.89 -21.14
N THR A 89 -17.23 11.11 -21.55
CA THR A 89 -17.69 10.67 -22.88
C THR A 89 -16.81 11.27 -23.98
N GLY A 90 -16.14 10.42 -24.74
CA GLY A 90 -15.27 10.82 -25.87
C GLY A 90 -13.80 11.05 -25.54
N ASP A 91 -13.38 11.01 -24.27
CA ASP A 91 -11.97 11.02 -23.89
C ASP A 91 -11.54 9.63 -23.38
N PHE A 92 -10.95 8.85 -24.29
CA PHE A 92 -10.47 7.48 -24.01
C PHE A 92 -9.03 7.44 -23.45
N HIS A 93 -8.38 8.60 -23.26
CA HIS A 93 -7.05 8.70 -22.66
C HIS A 93 -7.09 9.07 -21.17
N ALA A 94 -8.27 9.39 -20.67
CA ALA A 94 -8.48 9.70 -19.27
C ALA A 94 -8.35 8.47 -18.40
N ARG A 95 -7.75 8.62 -17.21
CA ARG A 95 -7.41 7.50 -16.31
C ARG A 95 -7.95 7.67 -14.90
N HIS A 96 -8.71 8.74 -14.64
CA HIS A 96 -9.36 8.95 -13.35
C HIS A 96 -10.87 8.74 -13.48
N ILE A 97 -11.42 7.85 -12.61
CA ILE A 97 -12.83 7.52 -12.58
C ILE A 97 -13.49 8.13 -11.36
N SER A 98 -14.54 8.92 -11.58
CA SER A 98 -15.43 9.41 -10.52
C SER A 98 -16.55 8.40 -10.31
N TYR A 99 -16.41 7.53 -9.29
CA TYR A 99 -17.38 6.44 -9.05
C TYR A 99 -18.67 6.93 -8.38
N GLY A 100 -18.68 8.14 -7.81
CA GLY A 100 -19.76 8.63 -6.96
C GLY A 100 -19.80 7.88 -5.61
N VAL A 101 -20.78 8.18 -4.77
CA VAL A 101 -20.97 7.52 -3.47
C VAL A 101 -21.51 6.10 -3.70
N ARG A 102 -20.65 5.17 -4.09
CA ARG A 102 -20.99 3.79 -4.50
C ARG A 102 -19.83 2.83 -4.22
N GLU A 103 -19.49 2.63 -2.97
CA GLU A 103 -18.33 1.83 -2.54
C GLU A 103 -18.40 0.39 -3.07
N PHE A 104 -19.55 -0.26 -2.96
CA PHE A 104 -19.76 -1.60 -3.53
C PHE A 104 -19.63 -1.60 -5.05
N GLY A 105 -20.31 -0.66 -5.71
CA GLY A 105 -20.27 -0.51 -7.17
C GLY A 105 -18.86 -0.26 -7.68
N MET A 106 -18.11 0.63 -7.00
CA MET A 106 -16.70 0.89 -7.29
C MET A 106 -15.88 -0.41 -7.23
N SER A 107 -15.89 -1.09 -6.09
CA SER A 107 -15.09 -2.32 -5.91
C SER A 107 -15.51 -3.44 -6.87
N ALA A 108 -16.79 -3.55 -7.20
CA ALA A 108 -17.27 -4.50 -8.21
C ALA A 108 -16.81 -4.12 -9.63
N ILE A 109 -16.76 -2.83 -9.96
CA ILE A 109 -16.20 -2.33 -11.24
C ILE A 109 -14.70 -2.64 -11.32
N LEU A 110 -13.92 -2.45 -10.23
CA LEU A 110 -12.52 -2.85 -10.20
C LEU A 110 -12.35 -4.33 -10.54
N ASN A 111 -13.18 -5.19 -9.95
CA ASN A 111 -13.17 -6.63 -10.25
C ASN A 111 -13.44 -6.90 -11.74
N GLY A 112 -14.42 -6.21 -12.32
CA GLY A 112 -14.73 -6.33 -13.74
C GLY A 112 -13.60 -5.87 -14.65
N ILE A 113 -12.94 -4.76 -14.33
CA ILE A 113 -11.79 -4.22 -15.08
C ILE A 113 -10.60 -5.19 -14.98
N ALA A 114 -10.31 -5.72 -13.80
CA ALA A 114 -9.23 -6.70 -13.60
C ALA A 114 -9.49 -7.99 -14.37
N LEU A 115 -10.74 -8.49 -14.41
CA LEU A 115 -11.14 -9.66 -15.18
C LEU A 115 -11.05 -9.44 -16.69
N PHE A 116 -11.35 -8.23 -17.16
CA PHE A 116 -11.22 -7.88 -18.58
C PHE A 116 -9.75 -7.94 -19.02
N GLY A 117 -8.81 -7.56 -18.13
CA GLY A 117 -7.38 -7.54 -18.42
C GLY A 117 -6.90 -6.27 -19.12
N GLY A 118 -5.57 -6.10 -19.20
CA GLY A 118 -4.92 -4.96 -19.85
C GLY A 118 -4.96 -3.65 -19.05
N PHE A 119 -5.55 -3.66 -17.86
CA PHE A 119 -5.58 -2.55 -16.91
C PHE A 119 -5.24 -3.02 -15.49
N ILE A 120 -4.68 -2.11 -14.70
CA ILE A 120 -4.48 -2.26 -13.26
C ILE A 120 -5.45 -1.31 -12.57
N PRO A 121 -6.59 -1.82 -12.07
CA PRO A 121 -7.61 -0.97 -11.48
C PRO A 121 -7.31 -0.63 -10.02
N TYR A 122 -7.60 0.61 -9.60
CA TYR A 122 -7.64 0.99 -8.20
C TYR A 122 -8.89 1.82 -7.88
N GLY A 123 -9.34 1.76 -6.63
CA GLY A 123 -10.48 2.55 -6.16
C GLY A 123 -10.35 2.88 -4.69
N ALA A 124 -10.81 4.07 -4.30
CA ALA A 124 -10.61 4.59 -2.96
C ALA A 124 -11.88 5.08 -2.28
N THR A 125 -11.89 4.88 -0.96
CA THR A 125 -12.85 5.45 -0.04
C THR A 125 -12.22 5.59 1.36
N PHE A 126 -12.96 6.01 2.39
CA PHE A 126 -12.49 5.92 3.77
C PHE A 126 -12.52 4.46 4.26
N LEU A 127 -11.64 4.12 5.20
CA LEU A 127 -11.54 2.75 5.70
C LEU A 127 -12.87 2.27 6.32
N THR A 128 -13.55 3.11 7.08
CA THR A 128 -14.85 2.79 7.65
C THR A 128 -15.89 2.41 6.58
N PHE A 129 -15.81 2.99 5.38
CA PHE A 129 -16.73 2.68 4.29
C PHE A 129 -16.38 1.42 3.52
N SER A 130 -15.28 0.73 3.88
CA SER A 130 -14.99 -0.61 3.38
C SER A 130 -16.11 -1.61 3.74
N ASP A 131 -16.88 -1.34 4.79
CA ASP A 131 -18.05 -2.12 5.17
C ASP A 131 -19.09 -2.21 4.05
N TYR A 132 -19.32 -1.10 3.33
CA TYR A 132 -20.23 -1.08 2.19
C TYR A 132 -19.71 -1.90 1.00
N SER A 133 -18.41 -2.04 0.83
CA SER A 133 -17.78 -2.79 -0.26
C SER A 133 -17.33 -4.21 0.12
N ARG A 134 -17.54 -4.64 1.36
CA ARG A 134 -17.01 -5.87 1.94
C ARG A 134 -17.16 -7.10 1.04
N ASN A 135 -18.33 -7.30 0.45
CA ASN A 135 -18.58 -8.45 -0.40
C ASN A 135 -17.77 -8.40 -1.70
N ALA A 136 -17.65 -7.22 -2.34
CA ALA A 136 -16.85 -7.05 -3.54
C ALA A 136 -15.36 -7.25 -3.26
N LEU A 137 -14.86 -6.78 -2.10
CA LEU A 137 -13.48 -7.02 -1.64
C LEU A 137 -13.19 -8.51 -1.47
N ARG A 138 -14.12 -9.23 -0.82
CA ARG A 138 -14.01 -10.68 -0.68
C ARG A 138 -13.98 -11.38 -2.04
N MET A 139 -14.77 -10.91 -3.00
CA MET A 139 -14.79 -11.47 -4.36
C MET A 139 -13.48 -11.18 -5.10
N SER A 140 -12.83 -10.01 -4.92
CA SER A 140 -11.52 -9.73 -5.49
C SER A 140 -10.49 -10.79 -5.05
N ALA A 141 -10.46 -11.10 -3.76
CA ALA A 141 -9.56 -12.11 -3.20
C ALA A 141 -9.91 -13.52 -3.68
N LEU A 142 -11.20 -13.90 -3.66
CA LEU A 142 -11.68 -15.23 -4.09
C LEU A 142 -11.35 -15.52 -5.57
N MET A 143 -11.37 -14.50 -6.41
CA MET A 143 -11.09 -14.61 -7.84
C MET A 143 -9.60 -14.38 -8.16
N ASN A 144 -8.75 -14.15 -7.15
CA ASN A 144 -7.32 -13.87 -7.30
C ASN A 144 -7.03 -12.70 -8.26
N LEU A 145 -7.76 -11.60 -8.10
CA LEU A 145 -7.69 -10.46 -9.01
C LEU A 145 -6.63 -9.44 -8.57
N ARG A 146 -5.87 -8.91 -9.51
CA ARG A 146 -5.05 -7.71 -9.32
C ARG A 146 -5.99 -6.49 -9.23
N ALA A 147 -6.58 -6.27 -8.06
CA ALA A 147 -7.43 -5.12 -7.75
C ALA A 147 -6.90 -4.40 -6.52
N ILE A 148 -6.66 -3.09 -6.63
CA ILE A 148 -6.07 -2.29 -5.57
C ILE A 148 -7.16 -1.45 -4.93
N ASN A 149 -7.42 -1.69 -3.64
CA ASN A 149 -8.39 -0.95 -2.85
C ASN A 149 -7.63 0.00 -1.91
N VAL A 150 -7.87 1.29 -2.05
CA VAL A 150 -7.22 2.33 -1.27
C VAL A 150 -8.17 2.82 -0.20
N PHE A 151 -7.75 2.75 1.06
CA PHE A 151 -8.53 3.20 2.19
C PHE A 151 -7.76 4.24 2.98
N THR A 152 -8.34 5.42 3.18
CA THR A 152 -7.76 6.46 4.01
C THR A 152 -8.54 6.64 5.31
N HIS A 153 -8.02 7.45 6.24
CA HIS A 153 -8.62 7.63 7.56
C HIS A 153 -8.59 6.29 8.32
N ASP A 154 -7.36 5.82 8.54
CA ASP A 154 -7.00 4.44 8.89
C ASP A 154 -7.43 3.98 10.28
N SER A 155 -7.62 4.91 11.24
CA SER A 155 -7.76 4.55 12.65
C SER A 155 -8.49 5.63 13.47
N ILE A 156 -8.54 5.42 14.77
CA ILE A 156 -9.03 6.42 15.72
C ILE A 156 -8.25 7.74 15.70
N GLY A 157 -7.02 7.72 15.15
CA GLY A 157 -6.13 8.88 15.01
C GLY A 157 -6.57 9.92 13.97
N LEU A 158 -7.65 9.67 13.21
CA LEU A 158 -8.13 10.60 12.18
C LEU A 158 -8.65 11.96 12.72
N GLY A 159 -9.11 12.00 13.98
CA GLY A 159 -9.45 13.24 14.69
C GLY A 159 -10.89 13.70 14.53
N GLU A 160 -11.10 14.88 13.95
CA GLU A 160 -12.35 15.64 13.99
C GLU A 160 -13.56 15.03 13.27
N ASP A 161 -13.38 14.10 12.36
CA ASP A 161 -14.50 13.42 11.66
C ASP A 161 -15.35 12.59 12.62
N GLY A 162 -14.78 12.22 13.79
CA GLY A 162 -15.49 11.60 14.91
C GLY A 162 -15.77 10.09 14.73
N PRO A 163 -16.53 9.50 15.68
CA PRO A 163 -16.64 8.05 15.81
C PRO A 163 -17.32 7.35 14.63
N THR A 164 -18.10 8.04 13.83
CA THR A 164 -18.72 7.45 12.62
C THR A 164 -17.72 7.19 11.51
N HIS A 165 -16.51 7.75 11.60
CA HIS A 165 -15.44 7.63 10.62
C HIS A 165 -14.17 6.98 11.19
N GLN A 166 -14.10 6.80 12.52
CA GLN A 166 -12.99 6.17 13.24
C GLN A 166 -13.05 4.65 13.09
N SER A 167 -12.12 4.11 12.31
CA SER A 167 -12.03 2.67 12.09
C SER A 167 -11.36 1.98 13.29
N VAL A 168 -11.94 0.88 13.78
CA VAL A 168 -11.43 0.05 14.88
C VAL A 168 -11.26 -1.39 14.42
N GLU A 169 -12.35 -2.08 14.03
CA GLU A 169 -12.37 -3.49 13.66
C GLU A 169 -12.05 -3.75 12.18
N HIS A 170 -11.96 -2.70 11.36
CA HIS A 170 -11.88 -2.82 9.89
C HIS A 170 -10.58 -3.52 9.45
N ILE A 171 -9.42 -3.12 9.98
CA ILE A 171 -8.13 -3.71 9.61
C ILE A 171 -8.06 -5.19 9.96
N PRO A 172 -8.32 -5.62 11.21
CA PRO A 172 -8.39 -7.05 11.54
C PRO A 172 -9.36 -7.81 10.66
N SER A 173 -10.53 -7.23 10.40
CA SER A 173 -11.56 -7.88 9.58
C SER A 173 -11.14 -8.05 8.11
N LEU A 174 -10.40 -7.10 7.53
CA LEU A 174 -9.84 -7.22 6.18
C LEU A 174 -8.75 -8.29 6.12
N ARG A 175 -7.90 -8.38 7.14
CA ARG A 175 -6.87 -9.43 7.25
C ARG A 175 -7.45 -10.84 7.34
N LEU A 176 -8.69 -11.00 7.80
CA LEU A 176 -9.39 -12.29 7.81
C LEU A 176 -9.84 -12.76 6.41
N ILE A 177 -9.77 -11.93 5.36
CA ILE A 177 -10.10 -12.36 3.99
C ILE A 177 -8.89 -13.14 3.43
N PRO A 178 -9.04 -14.46 3.18
CA PRO A 178 -7.93 -15.25 2.62
C PRO A 178 -7.48 -14.70 1.27
N GLY A 179 -6.18 -14.60 1.05
CA GLY A 179 -5.63 -14.10 -0.21
C GLY A 179 -5.65 -12.58 -0.38
N MET A 180 -6.09 -11.80 0.60
CA MET A 180 -6.01 -10.35 0.61
C MET A 180 -4.69 -9.89 1.26
N ASP A 181 -3.93 -9.02 0.59
CA ASP A 181 -2.83 -8.29 1.24
C ASP A 181 -3.34 -6.97 1.80
N VAL A 182 -3.07 -6.75 3.08
CA VAL A 182 -3.48 -5.52 3.77
C VAL A 182 -2.23 -4.77 4.20
N TRP A 183 -1.93 -3.69 3.49
CA TRP A 183 -0.78 -2.83 3.70
C TRP A 183 -1.17 -1.61 4.53
N ARG A 184 -0.44 -1.34 5.59
CA ARG A 184 -0.58 -0.15 6.42
C ARG A 184 0.80 0.48 6.64
N PRO A 185 1.27 1.31 5.68
CA PRO A 185 2.60 1.91 5.73
C PRO A 185 2.70 3.02 6.77
N ALA A 186 3.91 3.17 7.33
CA ALA A 186 4.22 4.12 8.39
C ALA A 186 4.67 5.49 7.86
N ASP A 187 5.25 5.55 6.64
CA ASP A 187 5.81 6.78 6.06
C ASP A 187 5.80 6.79 4.53
N THR A 188 6.53 7.76 3.94
CA THR A 188 6.61 7.91 2.48
C THR A 188 7.28 6.75 1.79
N VAL A 189 8.37 6.20 2.35
CA VAL A 189 9.12 5.07 1.77
C VAL A 189 8.26 3.81 1.75
N GLU A 190 7.71 3.41 2.92
CA GLU A 190 6.82 2.26 2.99
C GLU A 190 5.59 2.42 2.08
N THR A 191 5.11 3.65 1.89
CA THR A 191 3.97 3.93 1.00
C THR A 191 4.30 3.67 -0.47
N VAL A 192 5.50 4.06 -0.94
CA VAL A 192 5.95 3.75 -2.31
C VAL A 192 6.05 2.24 -2.49
N VAL A 193 6.69 1.53 -1.55
CA VAL A 193 6.84 0.07 -1.61
C VAL A 193 5.49 -0.65 -1.56
N ALA A 194 4.54 -0.17 -0.74
CA ALA A 194 3.19 -0.75 -0.69
C ALA A 194 2.45 -0.61 -2.03
N TRP A 195 2.56 0.55 -2.71
CA TRP A 195 2.00 0.75 -4.05
C TRP A 195 2.67 -0.16 -5.08
N ALA A 196 4.01 -0.21 -5.11
CA ALA A 196 4.77 -1.07 -6.01
C ALA A 196 4.38 -2.54 -5.82
N SER A 197 4.39 -3.03 -4.58
CA SER A 197 3.99 -4.40 -4.24
C SER A 197 2.55 -4.74 -4.67
N ALA A 198 1.62 -3.81 -4.52
CA ALA A 198 0.23 -4.00 -4.94
C ALA A 198 0.08 -4.01 -6.48
N ILE A 199 0.86 -3.19 -7.19
CA ILE A 199 0.92 -3.14 -8.65
C ILE A 199 1.57 -4.41 -9.22
N GLU A 200 2.62 -4.93 -8.60
CA GLU A 200 3.34 -6.14 -9.02
C GLU A 200 2.54 -7.41 -8.76
N ARG A 201 1.69 -7.41 -7.76
CA ARG A 201 0.92 -8.58 -7.36
C ARG A 201 -0.12 -8.97 -8.40
N ARG A 202 0.07 -10.13 -9.05
CA ARG A 202 -0.81 -10.65 -10.13
C ARG A 202 -1.87 -11.64 -9.66
N ASP A 203 -1.66 -12.25 -8.51
CA ASP A 203 -2.39 -13.42 -8.01
C ASP A 203 -3.33 -13.11 -6.85
N GLY A 204 -3.65 -11.83 -6.63
CA GLY A 204 -4.52 -11.46 -5.53
C GLY A 204 -4.75 -9.96 -5.39
N ALA A 205 -5.73 -9.62 -4.58
CA ALA A 205 -6.10 -8.25 -4.28
C ALA A 205 -5.29 -7.65 -3.14
N SER A 206 -5.15 -6.33 -3.16
CA SER A 206 -4.47 -5.56 -2.12
C SER A 206 -5.36 -4.45 -1.58
N CYS A 207 -5.31 -4.25 -0.25
CA CYS A 207 -5.83 -3.07 0.43
C CYS A 207 -4.65 -2.23 0.89
N LEU A 208 -4.61 -0.96 0.50
CA LEU A 208 -3.62 0.02 0.93
C LEU A 208 -4.30 0.98 1.90
N ILE A 209 -3.85 1.00 3.16
CA ILE A 209 -4.50 1.74 4.24
C ILE A 209 -3.61 2.90 4.67
N PHE A 210 -4.15 4.12 4.62
CA PHE A 210 -3.39 5.34 4.81
C PHE A 210 -3.99 6.24 5.89
N SER A 211 -3.12 6.89 6.65
CA SER A 211 -3.49 7.83 7.70
C SER A 211 -4.07 9.14 7.14
N ARG A 212 -4.94 9.77 7.92
CA ARG A 212 -5.37 11.17 7.71
C ARG A 212 -4.39 12.15 8.36
N GLN A 213 -3.94 11.83 9.57
CA GLN A 213 -2.97 12.62 10.32
C GLN A 213 -1.56 12.48 9.75
N ASN A 214 -0.74 13.50 9.96
CA ASN A 214 0.67 13.45 9.59
C ASN A 214 1.42 12.45 10.47
N LEU A 215 2.30 11.70 9.85
CA LEU A 215 3.21 10.76 10.52
C LEU A 215 4.65 11.23 10.32
N PRO A 216 5.53 11.05 11.32
CA PRO A 216 6.94 11.34 11.18
C PRO A 216 7.57 10.38 10.16
N PHE A 217 8.62 10.82 9.50
CA PHE A 217 9.51 9.93 8.76
C PHE A 217 10.13 8.91 9.73
N VAL A 218 10.23 7.66 9.32
CA VAL A 218 10.89 6.60 10.11
C VAL A 218 12.37 6.62 9.77
N ASP A 219 13.19 7.08 10.72
CA ASP A 219 14.66 7.06 10.60
C ASP A 219 15.15 5.61 10.73
N ARG A 220 15.61 5.05 9.62
CA ARG A 220 16.13 3.68 9.49
C ARG A 220 17.63 3.71 9.39
N ASP A 221 18.29 2.69 9.96
CA ASP A 221 19.75 2.53 9.81
C ASP A 221 20.13 2.31 8.34
N GLU A 222 19.28 1.63 7.57
CA GLU A 222 19.43 1.39 6.14
C GLU A 222 18.05 1.25 5.49
N VAL A 223 17.85 1.87 4.31
CA VAL A 223 16.63 1.71 3.52
C VAL A 223 16.79 0.49 2.61
N ASP A 224 16.04 -0.55 2.92
CA ASP A 224 15.94 -1.76 2.12
C ASP A 224 14.47 -1.93 1.65
N ALA A 225 14.23 -1.52 0.41
CA ALA A 225 12.90 -1.63 -0.21
C ALA A 225 12.45 -3.09 -0.33
N ASP A 226 13.38 -4.02 -0.55
CA ASP A 226 13.09 -5.45 -0.64
C ASP A 226 12.66 -6.00 0.72
N ALA A 227 13.34 -5.59 1.80
CA ALA A 227 12.95 -5.97 3.16
C ALA A 227 11.56 -5.42 3.54
N ILE A 228 11.23 -4.18 3.15
CA ILE A 228 9.89 -3.60 3.33
C ILE A 228 8.86 -4.43 2.53
N ALA A 229 9.17 -4.79 1.29
CA ALA A 229 8.31 -5.59 0.41
C ALA A 229 8.07 -7.01 0.95
N MET A 230 8.93 -7.54 1.84
CA MET A 230 8.70 -8.79 2.57
C MET A 230 7.53 -8.69 3.56
N GLY A 231 7.04 -7.48 3.86
CA GLY A 231 5.85 -7.23 4.68
C GLY A 231 6.12 -7.02 6.16
N GLY A 232 7.34 -7.22 6.62
CA GLY A 232 7.80 -6.95 7.99
C GLY A 232 9.32 -6.95 8.05
N TYR A 233 9.92 -5.95 8.68
CA TYR A 233 11.37 -5.77 8.73
C TYR A 233 11.79 -5.06 10.02
N VAL A 234 13.09 -5.11 10.34
CA VAL A 234 13.66 -4.38 11.48
C VAL A 234 13.85 -2.92 11.09
N ALA A 235 13.02 -2.04 11.63
CA ALA A 235 13.13 -0.59 11.42
C ALA A 235 14.25 0.03 12.25
N ALA A 236 14.51 -0.49 13.45
CA ALA A 236 15.63 -0.11 14.29
C ALA A 236 16.09 -1.26 15.19
N GLU A 237 17.37 -1.56 15.20
CA GLU A 237 17.95 -2.55 16.10
C GLU A 237 17.99 -2.06 17.56
N ALA A 238 18.18 -3.01 18.48
CA ALA A 238 18.48 -2.67 19.86
C ALA A 238 19.75 -1.80 19.96
N PRO A 239 19.83 -0.82 20.89
CA PRO A 239 20.97 0.10 20.96
C PRO A 239 22.36 -0.56 21.07
N LEU A 240 22.45 -1.73 21.69
CA LEU A 240 23.70 -2.51 21.75
C LEU A 240 23.95 -3.36 20.51
N GLY A 241 23.04 -3.41 19.56
CA GLY A 241 23.19 -4.07 18.28
C GLY A 241 22.34 -5.34 18.10
N LYS A 242 22.57 -5.98 16.96
CA LYS A 242 21.83 -7.17 16.54
C LYS A 242 22.03 -8.32 17.54
N GLY A 243 20.93 -8.92 17.96
CA GLY A 243 20.93 -10.08 18.90
C GLY A 243 20.82 -9.69 20.37
N GLU A 244 20.91 -8.39 20.72
CA GLU A 244 20.88 -7.91 22.09
C GLU A 244 19.47 -7.49 22.56
N ALA A 245 18.45 -7.65 21.71
CA ALA A 245 17.09 -7.24 22.03
C ALA A 245 16.49 -8.04 23.19
N GLN A 246 16.07 -7.35 24.24
CA GLN A 246 15.34 -7.88 25.38
C GLN A 246 13.82 -7.86 25.15
N VAL A 247 13.36 -6.99 24.23
CA VAL A 247 11.98 -6.88 23.80
C VAL A 247 11.90 -6.43 22.35
N ILE A 248 10.91 -6.91 21.63
CA ILE A 248 10.58 -6.46 20.29
C ILE A 248 9.32 -5.61 20.36
N LEU A 249 9.39 -4.37 19.87
CA LEU A 249 8.26 -3.48 19.67
C LEU A 249 7.80 -3.66 18.23
N LEU A 250 6.70 -4.38 18.04
CA LEU A 250 6.10 -4.63 16.73
C LEU A 250 5.01 -3.58 16.49
N ALA A 251 5.12 -2.82 15.43
CA ALA A 251 4.14 -1.80 15.10
C ALA A 251 3.82 -1.76 13.61
N THR A 252 2.70 -1.15 13.24
CA THR A 252 2.28 -0.94 11.86
C THR A 252 1.70 0.45 11.68
N GLY A 253 1.90 1.04 10.50
CA GLY A 253 1.34 2.35 10.17
C GLY A 253 1.72 3.44 11.17
N SER A 254 0.72 4.18 11.66
CA SER A 254 0.90 5.31 12.57
C SER A 254 1.61 4.95 13.89
N GLU A 255 1.59 3.71 14.32
CA GLU A 255 2.18 3.30 15.60
C GLU A 255 3.68 3.01 15.52
N VAL A 256 4.27 2.95 14.31
CA VAL A 256 5.74 2.78 14.16
C VAL A 256 6.50 3.96 14.76
N GLY A 257 6.03 5.19 14.54
CA GLY A 257 6.62 6.38 15.17
C GLY A 257 6.58 6.30 16.70
N LEU A 258 5.46 5.83 17.27
CA LEU A 258 5.32 5.60 18.72
C LEU A 258 6.29 4.52 19.23
N ALA A 259 6.49 3.45 18.46
CA ALA A 259 7.46 2.41 18.80
C ALA A 259 8.90 2.94 18.80
N MET A 260 9.25 3.82 17.85
CA MET A 260 10.57 4.47 17.83
C MET A 260 10.79 5.36 19.06
N GLU A 261 9.79 6.15 19.46
CA GLU A 261 9.84 6.93 20.69
C GLU A 261 9.95 6.05 21.94
N ALA A 262 9.18 4.97 22.02
CA ALA A 262 9.22 4.02 23.12
C ALA A 262 10.60 3.35 23.23
N ARG A 263 11.21 2.96 22.11
CA ARG A 263 12.58 2.43 22.06
C ARG A 263 13.59 3.40 22.69
N ALA A 264 13.51 4.68 22.36
CA ALA A 264 14.41 5.70 22.91
C ALA A 264 14.23 5.84 24.44
N LYS A 265 12.99 5.83 24.93
CA LYS A 265 12.68 5.89 26.37
C LYS A 265 13.14 4.62 27.12
N LEU A 266 12.99 3.44 26.53
CA LEU A 266 13.48 2.17 27.08
C LEU A 266 15.01 2.13 27.13
N ALA A 267 15.70 2.64 26.12
CA ALA A 267 17.15 2.74 26.09
C ALA A 267 17.68 3.58 27.26
N ALA A 268 17.01 4.68 27.63
CA ALA A 268 17.34 5.49 28.81
C ALA A 268 17.19 4.74 30.16
N LEU A 269 16.42 3.65 30.16
CA LEU A 269 16.27 2.73 31.28
C LEU A 269 17.18 1.48 31.17
N ASN A 270 18.13 1.47 30.23
CA ASN A 270 19.00 0.34 29.88
C ASN A 270 18.23 -0.94 29.42
N ILE A 271 17.04 -0.76 28.87
CA ILE A 271 16.27 -1.84 28.25
C ILE A 271 16.51 -1.85 26.75
N GLN A 272 16.99 -2.98 26.22
CA GLN A 272 17.34 -3.14 24.83
C GLN A 272 16.10 -3.52 24.00
N ALA A 273 15.54 -2.56 23.29
CA ALA A 273 14.34 -2.77 22.46
C ALA A 273 14.69 -2.67 20.96
N ARG A 274 14.28 -3.68 20.19
CA ARG A 274 14.24 -3.67 18.73
C ARG A 274 12.88 -3.13 18.28
N VAL A 275 12.82 -2.33 17.24
CA VAL A 275 11.57 -1.94 16.57
C VAL A 275 11.43 -2.70 15.26
N VAL A 276 10.28 -3.35 15.10
CA VAL A 276 9.87 -4.03 13.86
C VAL A 276 8.69 -3.28 13.26
N SER A 277 8.83 -2.80 12.03
CA SER A 277 7.70 -2.34 11.24
C SER A 277 7.08 -3.52 10.51
N MET A 278 5.74 -3.61 10.57
CA MET A 278 4.96 -4.68 9.97
C MET A 278 3.93 -4.12 8.99
N PRO A 279 4.35 -3.55 7.86
CA PRO A 279 3.41 -2.91 6.92
C PRO A 279 2.40 -3.89 6.31
N CYS A 280 2.71 -5.20 6.21
CA CYS A 280 1.78 -6.20 5.65
C CYS A 280 1.97 -7.59 6.28
N THR A 281 1.13 -7.95 7.23
CA THR A 281 1.22 -9.23 7.95
C THR A 281 1.10 -10.44 7.03
N SER A 282 0.16 -10.42 6.06
CA SER A 282 -0.05 -11.54 5.14
C SER A 282 1.14 -11.77 4.20
N ARG A 283 1.87 -10.72 3.85
CA ARG A 283 3.10 -10.82 3.07
C ARG A 283 4.24 -11.42 3.91
N PHE A 284 4.36 -10.95 5.16
CA PHE A 284 5.33 -11.47 6.13
C PHE A 284 5.11 -12.95 6.45
N ASP A 285 3.86 -13.39 6.62
CA ASP A 285 3.51 -14.77 6.92
C ASP A 285 3.93 -15.75 5.79
N ARG A 286 3.99 -15.26 4.55
CA ARG A 286 4.46 -16.06 3.39
C ARG A 286 5.98 -16.16 3.27
N GLN A 287 6.74 -15.44 4.10
CA GLN A 287 8.20 -15.52 4.10
C GLN A 287 8.70 -16.83 4.70
N THR A 288 9.98 -17.17 4.41
CA THR A 288 10.61 -18.35 4.98
C THR A 288 10.64 -18.27 6.51
N LYS A 289 10.72 -19.42 7.15
CA LYS A 289 10.82 -19.47 8.61
C LYS A 289 12.06 -18.71 9.09
N GLU A 290 13.17 -18.88 8.40
CA GLU A 290 14.46 -18.26 8.70
C GLU A 290 14.35 -16.72 8.66
N TYR A 291 13.70 -16.18 7.64
CA TYR A 291 13.45 -14.73 7.56
C TYR A 291 12.58 -14.25 8.72
N ARG A 292 11.45 -14.90 8.95
CA ARG A 292 10.54 -14.50 10.04
C ARG A 292 11.21 -14.56 11.41
N GLU A 293 12.02 -15.59 11.67
CA GLU A 293 12.78 -15.73 12.92
C GLU A 293 13.94 -14.72 13.04
N SER A 294 14.50 -14.25 11.93
CA SER A 294 15.48 -13.17 11.96
C SER A 294 14.88 -11.82 12.36
N ILE A 295 13.61 -11.59 12.01
CA ILE A 295 12.86 -10.37 12.35
C ILE A 295 12.26 -10.48 13.76
N LEU A 296 11.53 -11.57 14.04
CA LEU A 296 10.90 -11.88 15.33
C LEU A 296 11.68 -13.01 16.01
N THR A 297 12.77 -12.64 16.66
CA THR A 297 13.69 -13.60 17.28
C THR A 297 12.97 -14.50 18.29
N PRO A 298 13.03 -15.84 18.14
CA PRO A 298 12.38 -16.75 19.04
C PRO A 298 12.85 -16.58 20.50
N GLY A 299 11.88 -16.58 21.43
CA GLY A 299 12.16 -16.42 22.86
C GLY A 299 12.26 -14.96 23.33
N THR A 300 12.35 -14.00 22.43
CA THR A 300 12.28 -12.57 22.79
C THR A 300 10.82 -12.13 22.93
N PRO A 301 10.42 -11.52 24.07
CA PRO A 301 9.07 -10.97 24.22
C PRO A 301 8.70 -9.96 23.14
N VAL A 302 7.48 -10.04 22.62
CA VAL A 302 6.97 -9.14 21.57
C VAL A 302 5.78 -8.35 22.13
N LEU A 303 5.84 -7.02 22.02
CA LEU A 303 4.72 -6.12 22.26
C LEU A 303 4.23 -5.59 20.91
N ALA A 304 3.01 -5.98 20.53
CA ALA A 304 2.36 -5.47 19.31
C ALA A 304 1.56 -4.21 19.62
N MET A 305 1.65 -3.21 18.73
CA MET A 305 0.97 -1.92 18.82
C MET A 305 0.27 -1.61 17.50
N GLU A 306 -1.04 -1.46 17.55
CA GLU A 306 -1.89 -1.07 16.44
C GLU A 306 -3.14 -0.37 16.96
N ALA A 307 -3.58 0.74 16.32
CA ALA A 307 -4.80 1.47 16.65
C ALA A 307 -5.92 1.22 15.63
#